data_7d1d9c7bde53f8f753e429c2b59f449e
#
_entry.id   7d1d9c7bde53f8f753e429c2b59f449e
#
_cell.length_a   1.000
_cell.length_b   1.000
_cell.length_c   1.000
_cell.angle_alpha   90.00
_cell.angle_beta   90.00
_cell.angle_gamma   90.00
#
_symmetry.space_group_name_H-M   'P 1'
#
loop_
_entity.id
_entity.type
_entity.pdbx_description
1 polymer ?
#
loop_
_entity_poly.entity_id
_entity_poly.type
_entity_poly.pdbx_seq_one_letter_code
_entity_poly.pdbx_strand_id
1 'polypeptide(L)'
;MTGFARADGTLPDGASFLWEVRSVNGRGLDLRLRLPNGFDTVEPALRDAAGKVFKRGNISATLNIKREEKAGPRLTPDPVALDQALRLALELAARIPGAPPPRAEALLALPGVLRAETAELDEAAEEARRAVVAKAFTTALQGLAKSRAAEGARLAEILGVLIDEIAGLVTLARDAAADQPAQQKARLRESLAALLEGERRVPEERLAAEVALLAAKSDVREEIDRLNAHIAEARALLASGDAVGRRLEFLTQEFVREANTLCSKSATVALTRLGLDLKAAIERLREQAANVE
;
A
#
# COMPACT_ATOMS: atom_id res chain seq x y z
N MET A 1 -0.50 4.31 0.60
CA MET A 1 -1.42 4.23 -0.58
C MET A 1 -0.98 3.13 -1.51
N THR A 2 -1.91 2.37 -2.10
CA THR A 2 -1.64 1.38 -3.13
C THR A 2 -1.77 2.03 -4.52
N GLY A 3 -1.29 1.39 -5.56
CA GLY A 3 -1.44 1.91 -6.91
C GLY A 3 -0.98 0.90 -7.94
N PHE A 4 -1.52 1.02 -9.15
CA PHE A 4 -1.17 0.20 -10.28
C PHE A 4 -1.15 1.04 -11.55
N ALA A 5 -0.15 0.78 -12.39
CA ALA A 5 -0.06 1.37 -13.72
C ALA A 5 0.58 0.40 -14.71
N ARG A 6 0.26 0.60 -15.97
CA ARG A 6 0.86 -0.07 -17.12
C ARG A 6 1.34 0.94 -18.13
N ALA A 7 2.40 0.58 -18.85
CA ALA A 7 2.80 1.26 -20.07
C ALA A 7 3.30 0.20 -21.05
N ASP A 8 2.78 0.22 -22.22
CA ASP A 8 3.13 -0.69 -23.32
C ASP A 8 3.72 0.08 -24.50
N GLY A 9 4.34 -0.65 -25.40
CA GLY A 9 4.91 -0.08 -26.61
C GLY A 9 5.58 -1.13 -27.48
N THR A 10 6.19 -0.63 -28.54
CA THR A 10 6.94 -1.46 -29.48
C THR A 10 8.40 -0.99 -29.50
N LEU A 11 9.30 -1.95 -29.43
CA LEU A 11 10.75 -1.72 -29.58
C LEU A 11 11.12 -1.50 -31.05
N PRO A 12 12.28 -0.89 -31.34
CA PRO A 12 12.73 -0.65 -32.72
C PRO A 12 12.84 -1.94 -33.59
N ASP A 13 13.02 -3.08 -32.96
CA ASP A 13 13.08 -4.42 -33.62
C ASP A 13 11.70 -5.05 -33.83
N GLY A 14 10.62 -4.34 -33.51
CA GLY A 14 9.24 -4.80 -33.66
C GLY A 14 8.72 -5.66 -32.52
N ALA A 15 9.53 -5.96 -31.49
CA ALA A 15 9.06 -6.66 -30.31
C ALA A 15 8.12 -5.75 -29.47
N SER A 16 7.01 -6.29 -28.98
CA SER A 16 6.15 -5.59 -28.05
C SER A 16 6.67 -5.69 -26.62
N PHE A 17 6.49 -4.66 -25.82
CA PHE A 17 6.81 -4.68 -24.40
C PHE A 17 5.68 -4.14 -23.54
N LEU A 18 5.66 -4.59 -22.29
CA LEU A 18 4.71 -4.16 -21.28
C LEU A 18 5.43 -3.92 -19.95
N TRP A 19 5.32 -2.71 -19.43
CA TRP A 19 5.62 -2.40 -18.05
C TRP A 19 4.39 -2.59 -17.18
N GLU A 20 4.54 -3.34 -16.09
CA GLU A 20 3.59 -3.39 -15.00
C GLU A 20 4.26 -2.83 -13.74
N VAL A 21 3.67 -1.77 -13.17
CA VAL A 21 4.19 -1.13 -11.97
C VAL A 21 3.12 -1.14 -10.89
N ARG A 22 3.47 -1.67 -9.71
CA ARG A 22 2.58 -1.77 -8.55
C ARG A 22 3.24 -1.12 -7.36
N SER A 23 2.46 -0.44 -6.55
CA SER A 23 2.90 0.14 -5.29
C SER A 23 2.03 -0.34 -4.15
N VAL A 24 2.67 -0.65 -3.01
CA VAL A 24 2.01 -0.88 -1.73
C VAL A 24 2.66 -0.01 -0.66
N ASN A 25 1.98 0.19 0.48
CA ASN A 25 2.49 1.01 1.57
C ASN A 25 3.89 0.58 2.00
N GLY A 26 4.74 1.57 2.31
CA GLY A 26 6.11 1.35 2.79
C GLY A 26 6.60 2.52 3.64
N ARG A 27 7.46 2.24 4.63
CA ARG A 27 8.06 3.27 5.48
C ARG A 27 9.11 4.12 4.75
N GLY A 28 9.77 3.55 3.77
CA GLY A 28 10.73 4.17 2.87
C GLY A 28 10.42 3.79 1.43
N LEU A 29 11.22 4.28 0.47
CA LEU A 29 11.14 3.86 -0.92
C LEU A 29 11.95 2.56 -1.09
N ASP A 30 11.27 1.47 -1.42
CA ASP A 30 11.88 0.21 -1.87
C ASP A 30 11.40 -0.06 -3.31
N LEU A 31 12.36 -0.17 -4.24
CA LEU A 31 12.08 -0.44 -5.65
C LEU A 31 12.65 -1.79 -6.05
N ARG A 32 11.75 -2.69 -6.43
CA ARG A 32 12.09 -4.01 -6.98
C ARG A 32 11.83 -4.03 -8.48
N LEU A 33 12.90 -4.15 -9.24
CA LEU A 33 12.86 -4.24 -10.70
C LEU A 33 13.01 -5.70 -11.13
N ARG A 34 12.19 -6.12 -12.06
CA ARG A 34 12.33 -7.40 -12.78
C ARG A 34 12.51 -7.08 -14.25
N LEU A 35 13.75 -7.22 -14.70
CA LEU A 35 14.15 -6.90 -16.06
C LEU A 35 14.51 -8.20 -16.78
N PRO A 36 14.18 -8.36 -18.08
CA PRO A 36 14.70 -9.42 -18.90
C PRO A 36 16.19 -9.20 -19.20
N ASN A 37 16.88 -10.26 -19.58
CA ASN A 37 18.29 -10.22 -19.93
C ASN A 37 18.60 -9.13 -20.97
N GLY A 38 19.70 -8.40 -20.79
CA GLY A 38 20.14 -7.32 -21.66
C GLY A 38 19.62 -5.92 -21.28
N PHE A 39 18.75 -5.84 -20.22
CA PHE A 39 18.26 -4.55 -19.72
C PHE A 39 18.79 -4.19 -18.32
N ASP A 40 19.72 -4.96 -17.77
CA ASP A 40 20.29 -4.70 -16.44
C ASP A 40 21.03 -3.36 -16.38
N THR A 41 21.61 -2.92 -17.49
CA THR A 41 22.36 -1.66 -17.60
C THR A 41 21.49 -0.41 -17.40
N VAL A 42 20.17 -0.50 -17.60
CA VAL A 42 19.24 0.64 -17.39
C VAL A 42 18.73 0.72 -15.94
N GLU A 43 18.96 -0.30 -15.12
CA GLU A 43 18.45 -0.36 -13.75
C GLU A 43 18.79 0.89 -12.93
N PRO A 44 20.04 1.42 -12.90
CA PRO A 44 20.37 2.63 -12.13
C PRO A 44 19.52 3.84 -12.57
N ALA A 45 19.34 4.03 -13.88
CA ALA A 45 18.55 5.15 -14.41
C ALA A 45 17.05 5.02 -14.07
N LEU A 46 16.52 3.78 -14.04
CA LEU A 46 15.15 3.51 -13.62
C LEU A 46 14.95 3.77 -12.12
N ARG A 47 15.94 3.42 -11.28
CA ARG A 47 15.93 3.72 -9.84
C ARG A 47 15.93 5.22 -9.58
N ASP A 48 16.76 5.97 -10.27
CA ASP A 48 16.82 7.41 -10.17
C ASP A 48 15.49 8.07 -10.61
N ALA A 49 14.91 7.58 -11.70
CA ALA A 49 13.61 8.08 -12.18
C ALA A 49 12.50 7.84 -11.15
N ALA A 50 12.45 6.67 -10.52
CA ALA A 50 11.48 6.36 -9.47
C ALA A 50 11.71 7.21 -8.22
N GLY A 51 12.96 7.43 -7.80
CA GLY A 51 13.32 8.27 -6.65
C GLY A 51 12.96 9.75 -6.81
N LYS A 52 12.89 10.25 -8.05
CA LYS A 52 12.43 11.62 -8.36
C LYS A 52 10.91 11.78 -8.19
N VAL A 53 10.14 10.72 -8.43
CA VAL A 53 8.67 10.75 -8.39
C VAL A 53 8.14 10.35 -7.01
N PHE A 54 8.77 9.36 -6.37
CA PHE A 54 8.29 8.79 -5.11
C PHE A 54 9.35 8.91 -4.01
N LYS A 55 8.90 9.27 -2.80
CA LYS A 55 9.74 9.32 -1.59
C LYS A 55 9.53 8.10 -0.68
N ARG A 56 8.42 7.35 -0.87
CA ARG A 56 7.99 6.25 -0.01
C ARG A 56 7.18 5.23 -0.82
N GLY A 57 7.08 4.02 -0.28
CA GLY A 57 6.30 2.92 -0.83
C GLY A 57 7.17 1.77 -1.33
N ASN A 58 6.64 0.55 -1.28
CA ASN A 58 7.25 -0.61 -1.89
C ASN A 58 6.73 -0.72 -3.33
N ILE A 59 7.57 -0.38 -4.29
CA ILE A 59 7.24 -0.38 -5.71
C ILE A 59 7.85 -1.61 -6.35
N SER A 60 7.03 -2.42 -7.01
CA SER A 60 7.49 -3.51 -7.85
C SER A 60 7.18 -3.20 -9.31
N ALA A 61 8.20 -3.26 -10.17
CA ALA A 61 8.06 -3.01 -11.59
C ALA A 61 8.61 -4.20 -12.38
N THR A 62 7.83 -4.69 -13.31
CA THR A 62 8.17 -5.83 -14.16
C THR A 62 8.09 -5.41 -15.61
N LEU A 63 9.18 -5.64 -16.35
CA LEU A 63 9.23 -5.48 -17.80
C LEU A 63 9.02 -6.84 -18.45
N ASN A 64 7.98 -6.96 -19.25
CA ASN A 64 7.74 -8.13 -20.09
C ASN A 64 7.95 -7.73 -21.55
N ILE A 65 8.77 -8.50 -22.27
CA ILE A 65 9.00 -8.32 -23.71
C ILE A 65 8.49 -9.56 -24.42
N LYS A 66 7.63 -9.35 -25.40
CA LYS A 66 7.14 -10.41 -26.29
C LYS A 66 7.68 -10.14 -27.68
N ARG A 67 8.45 -11.06 -28.19
CA ARG A 67 8.85 -11.08 -29.59
C ARG A 67 7.76 -11.81 -30.37
N GLU A 68 7.12 -11.14 -31.34
CA GLU A 68 6.30 -11.86 -32.29
C GLU A 68 7.25 -12.71 -33.14
N GLU A 69 7.10 -14.01 -33.06
CA GLU A 69 7.80 -14.94 -33.97
C GLU A 69 7.19 -14.82 -35.39
N LYS A 70 7.49 -13.71 -36.09
CA LYS A 70 7.05 -13.50 -37.48
C LYS A 70 7.83 -14.39 -38.48
N ALA A 71 8.96 -14.96 -38.08
CA ALA A 71 9.69 -15.99 -38.78
C ALA A 71 10.39 -16.85 -37.71
N GLY A 72 10.28 -18.17 -37.83
CA GLY A 72 11.07 -19.08 -37.00
C GLY A 72 12.58 -18.71 -37.04
N PRO A 73 13.36 -19.14 -36.07
CA PRO A 73 14.78 -18.81 -36.01
C PRO A 73 15.43 -19.19 -37.37
N ARG A 74 16.15 -18.24 -37.96
CA ARG A 74 16.90 -18.54 -39.18
C ARG A 74 17.94 -19.57 -38.82
N LEU A 75 17.78 -20.79 -39.41
CA LEU A 75 18.72 -21.85 -39.17
C LEU A 75 19.88 -21.70 -40.18
N THR A 76 21.08 -21.52 -39.68
CA THR A 76 22.31 -21.53 -40.50
C THR A 76 23.17 -22.70 -40.10
N PRO A 77 23.74 -23.40 -41.08
CA PRO A 77 24.70 -24.49 -40.79
C PRO A 77 26.00 -23.90 -40.24
N ASP A 78 26.50 -24.49 -39.15
CA ASP A 78 27.86 -24.24 -38.68
C ASP A 78 28.83 -24.92 -39.65
N PRO A 79 29.65 -24.16 -40.38
CA PRO A 79 30.51 -24.74 -41.41
C PRO A 79 31.54 -25.71 -40.83
N VAL A 80 32.06 -25.46 -39.64
CA VAL A 80 33.07 -26.31 -38.99
C VAL A 80 32.44 -27.63 -38.53
N ALA A 81 31.29 -27.59 -37.90
CA ALA A 81 30.58 -28.76 -37.45
C ALA A 81 30.08 -29.61 -38.62
N LEU A 82 29.59 -28.96 -39.71
CA LEU A 82 29.14 -29.64 -40.92
C LEU A 82 30.30 -30.36 -41.64
N ASP A 83 31.45 -29.67 -41.83
CA ASP A 83 32.63 -30.27 -42.44
C ASP A 83 33.19 -31.43 -41.61
N GLN A 84 33.18 -31.33 -40.30
CA GLN A 84 33.62 -32.42 -39.43
C GLN A 84 32.66 -33.61 -39.52
N ALA A 85 31.36 -33.38 -39.47
CA ALA A 85 30.35 -34.43 -39.61
C ALA A 85 30.43 -35.14 -40.97
N LEU A 86 30.62 -34.39 -42.08
CA LEU A 86 30.75 -34.92 -43.40
C LEU A 86 32.00 -35.78 -43.52
N ARG A 87 33.17 -35.33 -43.03
CA ARG A 87 34.40 -36.10 -43.04
C ARG A 87 34.28 -37.46 -42.32
N LEU A 88 33.75 -37.41 -41.10
CA LEU A 88 33.50 -38.59 -40.27
C LEU A 88 32.55 -39.59 -40.97
N ALA A 89 31.50 -39.10 -41.59
CA ALA A 89 30.52 -39.91 -42.29
C ALA A 89 31.13 -40.58 -43.54
N LEU A 90 31.98 -39.89 -44.33
CA LEU A 90 32.66 -40.41 -45.46
C LEU A 90 33.75 -41.47 -45.06
N GLU A 91 34.50 -41.19 -44.00
CA GLU A 91 35.46 -42.13 -43.43
C GLU A 91 34.80 -43.45 -42.98
N LEU A 92 33.64 -43.31 -42.30
CA LEU A 92 32.86 -44.46 -41.84
C LEU A 92 32.30 -45.27 -43.02
N ALA A 93 31.70 -44.54 -44.02
CA ALA A 93 31.18 -45.19 -45.22
C ALA A 93 32.29 -46.00 -46.03
N ALA A 94 33.50 -45.47 -46.12
CA ALA A 94 34.60 -46.14 -46.74
C ALA A 94 35.04 -47.47 -46.05
N ARG A 95 34.72 -47.59 -44.75
CA ARG A 95 35.05 -48.81 -43.95
C ARG A 95 33.96 -49.89 -44.00
N ILE A 96 32.76 -49.56 -44.51
CA ILE A 96 31.62 -50.48 -44.58
C ILE A 96 31.32 -50.81 -46.02
N PRO A 97 31.59 -52.08 -46.49
CA PRO A 97 31.34 -52.51 -47.88
C PRO A 97 29.84 -52.29 -48.23
N GLY A 98 29.61 -51.60 -49.36
CA GLY A 98 28.25 -51.33 -49.86
C GLY A 98 27.50 -50.26 -49.10
N ALA A 99 28.12 -49.45 -48.20
CA ALA A 99 27.45 -48.33 -47.51
C ALA A 99 27.06 -47.26 -48.55
N PRO A 100 25.82 -46.70 -48.44
CA PRO A 100 25.42 -45.59 -49.30
C PRO A 100 26.13 -44.28 -48.86
N PRO A 101 26.29 -43.32 -49.76
CA PRO A 101 26.84 -42.00 -49.39
C PRO A 101 26.00 -41.30 -48.30
N PRO A 102 26.66 -40.53 -47.45
CA PRO A 102 25.93 -39.79 -46.40
C PRO A 102 24.90 -38.87 -47.04
N ARG A 103 23.70 -38.84 -46.45
CA ARG A 103 22.59 -37.99 -46.92
C ARG A 103 22.68 -36.61 -46.24
N ALA A 104 22.45 -35.53 -47.00
CA ALA A 104 22.56 -34.17 -46.52
C ALA A 104 21.58 -33.88 -45.35
N GLU A 105 20.34 -34.38 -45.41
CA GLU A 105 19.34 -34.23 -44.35
C GLU A 105 19.79 -34.91 -43.05
N ALA A 106 20.50 -36.03 -43.12
CA ALA A 106 21.01 -36.73 -41.95
C ALA A 106 22.15 -35.94 -41.28
N LEU A 107 23.01 -35.29 -42.06
CA LEU A 107 24.06 -34.42 -41.52
C LEU A 107 23.51 -33.15 -40.90
N LEU A 108 22.50 -32.52 -41.52
CA LEU A 108 21.85 -31.33 -40.97
C LEU A 108 21.04 -31.60 -39.68
N ALA A 109 20.59 -32.86 -39.49
CA ALA A 109 19.88 -33.26 -38.29
C ALA A 109 20.82 -33.51 -37.08
N LEU A 110 22.15 -33.53 -37.26
CA LEU A 110 23.07 -33.72 -36.17
C LEU A 110 23.09 -32.51 -35.21
N PRO A 111 23.13 -32.77 -33.90
CA PRO A 111 23.20 -31.69 -32.90
C PRO A 111 24.44 -30.80 -33.15
N GLY A 112 24.23 -29.50 -33.18
CA GLY A 112 25.29 -28.49 -33.35
C GLY A 112 25.65 -28.17 -34.82
N VAL A 113 25.12 -28.91 -35.82
CA VAL A 113 25.31 -28.60 -37.25
C VAL A 113 24.40 -27.46 -37.70
N LEU A 114 23.15 -27.42 -37.24
CA LEU A 114 22.28 -26.28 -37.44
C LEU A 114 22.26 -25.43 -36.16
N ARG A 115 22.55 -24.16 -36.31
CA ARG A 115 22.44 -23.16 -35.25
C ARG A 115 21.30 -22.20 -35.56
N ALA A 116 20.52 -21.86 -34.53
CA ALA A 116 19.60 -20.76 -34.62
C ALA A 116 20.40 -19.44 -34.61
N GLU A 117 20.37 -18.71 -35.70
CA GLU A 117 20.98 -17.40 -35.78
C GLU A 117 20.16 -16.43 -34.93
N THR A 118 20.63 -16.16 -33.74
CA THR A 118 20.15 -15.01 -32.96
C THR A 118 20.85 -13.81 -33.58
N ALA A 119 20.12 -12.95 -34.26
CA ALA A 119 20.68 -11.69 -34.74
C ALA A 119 21.23 -10.92 -33.53
N GLU A 120 22.55 -10.85 -33.41
CA GLU A 120 23.19 -9.95 -32.47
C GLU A 120 22.81 -8.52 -32.88
N LEU A 121 22.09 -7.82 -32.01
CA LEU A 121 21.80 -6.42 -32.23
C LEU A 121 23.13 -5.68 -32.05
N ASP A 122 23.37 -4.69 -32.90
CA ASP A 122 24.50 -3.80 -32.71
C ASP A 122 24.27 -2.94 -31.43
N GLU A 123 25.33 -2.37 -30.89
CA GLU A 123 25.31 -1.61 -29.65
C GLU A 123 24.33 -0.40 -29.72
N ALA A 124 24.24 0.24 -30.89
CA ALA A 124 23.34 1.36 -31.12
C ALA A 124 21.86 0.92 -31.11
N ALA A 125 21.54 -0.24 -31.68
CA ALA A 125 20.19 -0.78 -31.64
C ALA A 125 19.78 -1.20 -30.23
N GLU A 126 20.70 -1.79 -29.45
CA GLU A 126 20.44 -2.08 -28.03
C GLU A 126 20.22 -0.83 -27.20
N GLU A 127 21.02 0.21 -27.41
CA GLU A 127 20.84 1.49 -26.70
C GLU A 127 19.51 2.14 -27.05
N ALA A 128 19.11 2.12 -28.31
CA ALA A 128 17.79 2.61 -28.74
C ALA A 128 16.64 1.84 -28.05
N ARG A 129 16.74 0.51 -27.92
CA ARG A 129 15.76 -0.31 -27.17
C ARG A 129 15.70 0.09 -25.70
N ARG A 130 16.86 0.25 -25.06
CA ARG A 130 16.97 0.67 -23.65
C ARG A 130 16.34 2.05 -23.42
N ALA A 131 16.58 3.00 -24.33
CA ALA A 131 16.00 4.33 -24.25
C ALA A 131 14.46 4.33 -24.35
N VAL A 132 13.89 3.52 -25.27
CA VAL A 132 12.44 3.38 -25.42
C VAL A 132 11.82 2.81 -24.15
N VAL A 133 12.41 1.77 -23.58
CA VAL A 133 11.93 1.12 -22.34
C VAL A 133 12.03 2.07 -21.15
N ALA A 134 13.11 2.83 -21.01
CA ALA A 134 13.28 3.80 -19.93
C ALA A 134 12.25 4.97 -20.02
N LYS A 135 11.96 5.43 -21.23
CA LYS A 135 10.92 6.43 -21.46
C LYS A 135 9.52 5.91 -21.08
N ALA A 136 9.19 4.69 -21.48
CA ALA A 136 7.92 4.06 -21.15
C ALA A 136 7.78 3.81 -19.63
N PHE A 137 8.88 3.47 -18.94
CA PHE A 137 8.89 3.36 -17.49
C PHE A 137 8.52 4.68 -16.82
N THR A 138 9.05 5.81 -17.31
CA THR A 138 8.67 7.13 -16.80
C THR A 138 7.17 7.40 -16.96
N THR A 139 6.59 6.99 -18.08
CA THR A 139 5.14 7.07 -18.30
C THR A 139 4.37 6.19 -17.31
N ALA A 140 4.86 4.96 -17.06
CA ALA A 140 4.25 4.08 -16.06
C ALA A 140 4.32 4.67 -14.64
N LEU A 141 5.44 5.30 -14.25
CA LEU A 141 5.58 6.00 -12.97
C LEU A 141 4.59 7.17 -12.83
N GLN A 142 4.37 7.95 -13.89
CA GLN A 142 3.36 9.01 -13.91
C GLN A 142 1.94 8.44 -13.75
N GLY A 143 1.63 7.33 -14.43
CA GLY A 143 0.39 6.60 -14.27
C GLY A 143 0.18 6.10 -12.84
N LEU A 144 1.23 5.55 -12.23
CA LEU A 144 1.22 5.12 -10.84
C LEU A 144 0.99 6.29 -9.87
N ALA A 145 1.62 7.43 -10.10
CA ALA A 145 1.41 8.64 -9.30
C ALA A 145 -0.04 9.12 -9.36
N LYS A 146 -0.65 9.13 -10.55
CA LYS A 146 -2.08 9.45 -10.72
C LYS A 146 -2.99 8.44 -9.99
N SER A 147 -2.69 7.15 -10.09
CA SER A 147 -3.44 6.10 -9.38
C SER A 147 -3.38 6.29 -7.86
N ARG A 148 -2.19 6.58 -7.30
CA ARG A 148 -2.03 6.86 -5.87
C ARG A 148 -2.75 8.13 -5.43
N ALA A 149 -2.70 9.19 -6.25
CA ALA A 149 -3.43 10.44 -5.95
C ALA A 149 -4.95 10.22 -5.91
N ALA A 150 -5.48 9.43 -6.85
CA ALA A 150 -6.91 9.09 -6.86
C ALA A 150 -7.32 8.26 -5.65
N GLU A 151 -6.49 7.31 -5.21
CA GLU A 151 -6.74 6.56 -3.96
C GLU A 151 -6.64 7.46 -2.73
N GLY A 152 -5.64 8.36 -2.69
CA GLY A 152 -5.50 9.34 -1.61
C GLY A 152 -6.72 10.24 -1.47
N ALA A 153 -7.31 10.70 -2.57
CA ALA A 153 -8.53 11.48 -2.55
C ALA A 153 -9.72 10.70 -1.96
N ARG A 154 -9.89 9.44 -2.34
CA ARG A 154 -10.94 8.56 -1.77
C ARG A 154 -10.73 8.31 -0.27
N LEU A 155 -9.49 8.09 0.15
CA LEU A 155 -9.15 7.92 1.57
C LEU A 155 -9.45 9.20 2.36
N ALA A 156 -9.16 10.38 1.81
CA ALA A 156 -9.46 11.66 2.44
C ALA A 156 -10.98 11.83 2.66
N GLU A 157 -11.82 11.46 1.69
CA GLU A 157 -13.28 11.47 1.84
C GLU A 157 -13.75 10.53 2.96
N ILE A 158 -13.25 9.28 2.98
CA ILE A 158 -13.60 8.29 4.02
C ILE A 158 -13.17 8.78 5.41
N LEU A 159 -11.94 9.30 5.53
CA LEU A 159 -11.43 9.85 6.78
C LEU A 159 -12.25 11.06 7.24
N GLY A 160 -12.65 11.93 6.30
CA GLY A 160 -13.53 13.07 6.59
C GLY A 160 -14.85 12.64 7.22
N VAL A 161 -15.52 11.65 6.64
CA VAL A 161 -16.77 11.09 7.17
C VAL A 161 -16.59 10.50 8.58
N LEU A 162 -15.49 9.76 8.81
CA LEU A 162 -15.19 9.18 10.13
C LEU A 162 -14.90 10.27 11.17
N ILE A 163 -14.19 11.33 10.81
CA ILE A 163 -13.93 12.48 11.70
C ILE A 163 -15.23 13.20 12.03
N ASP A 164 -16.14 13.35 11.08
CA ASP A 164 -17.45 13.98 11.33
C ASP A 164 -18.34 13.10 12.21
N GLU A 165 -18.29 11.77 12.07
CA GLU A 165 -18.95 10.83 12.97
C GLU A 165 -18.41 10.98 14.41
N ILE A 166 -17.08 11.00 14.57
CA ILE A 166 -16.44 11.24 15.89
C ILE A 166 -16.88 12.58 16.48
N ALA A 167 -16.92 13.64 15.67
CA ALA A 167 -17.36 14.96 16.13
C ALA A 167 -18.82 14.95 16.63
N GLY A 168 -19.70 14.24 15.93
CA GLY A 168 -21.08 14.04 16.35
C GLY A 168 -21.19 13.30 17.70
N LEU A 169 -20.42 12.21 17.85
CA LEU A 169 -20.38 11.44 19.11
C LEU A 169 -19.79 12.25 20.27
N VAL A 170 -18.77 13.07 20.04
CA VAL A 170 -18.21 13.98 21.06
C VAL A 170 -19.24 15.02 21.49
N THR A 171 -20.03 15.53 20.57
CA THR A 171 -21.12 16.46 20.90
C THR A 171 -22.18 15.80 21.78
N LEU A 172 -22.62 14.59 21.41
CA LEU A 172 -23.57 13.83 22.23
C LEU A 172 -22.99 13.46 23.60
N ALA A 173 -21.69 13.11 23.66
CA ALA A 173 -21.02 12.82 24.93
C ALA A 173 -20.96 14.06 25.84
N ARG A 174 -20.72 15.24 25.29
CA ARG A 174 -20.75 16.50 26.03
C ARG A 174 -22.14 16.77 26.66
N ASP A 175 -23.18 16.56 25.85
CA ASP A 175 -24.55 16.81 26.31
C ASP A 175 -24.95 15.77 27.39
N ALA A 176 -24.59 14.48 27.20
CA ALA A 176 -24.83 13.45 28.23
C ALA A 176 -23.99 13.67 29.51
N ALA A 177 -22.79 14.24 29.39
CA ALA A 177 -21.95 14.57 30.56
C ALA A 177 -22.51 15.70 31.40
N ALA A 178 -23.23 16.65 30.81
CA ALA A 178 -23.88 17.75 31.55
C ALA A 178 -24.89 17.25 32.60
N ASP A 179 -25.55 16.13 32.34
CA ASP A 179 -26.55 15.53 33.21
C ASP A 179 -25.96 14.64 34.32
N GLN A 180 -24.67 14.29 34.25
CA GLN A 180 -24.04 13.37 35.21
C GLN A 180 -24.17 13.78 36.68
N PRO A 181 -23.93 15.07 37.11
CA PRO A 181 -24.03 15.46 38.51
C PRO A 181 -25.43 15.28 39.07
N ALA A 182 -26.47 15.61 38.29
CA ALA A 182 -27.86 15.45 38.70
C ALA A 182 -28.24 13.96 38.88
N GLN A 183 -27.83 13.10 37.93
CA GLN A 183 -28.07 11.65 37.99
C GLN A 183 -27.31 11.01 39.16
N GLN A 184 -26.07 11.40 39.41
CA GLN A 184 -25.30 10.91 40.55
C GLN A 184 -25.93 11.29 41.88
N LYS A 185 -26.42 12.55 42.00
CA LYS A 185 -27.13 13.02 43.19
C LYS A 185 -28.39 12.19 43.43
N ALA A 186 -29.19 11.94 42.39
CA ALA A 186 -30.39 11.13 42.49
C ALA A 186 -30.09 9.69 42.94
N ARG A 187 -29.10 9.07 42.31
CA ARG A 187 -28.68 7.68 42.61
C ARG A 187 -28.12 7.52 44.01
N LEU A 188 -27.32 8.52 44.49
CA LEU A 188 -26.80 8.51 45.85
C LEU A 188 -27.91 8.64 46.87
N ARG A 189 -28.91 9.51 46.63
CA ARG A 189 -30.11 9.65 47.49
C ARG A 189 -30.92 8.36 47.56
N GLU A 190 -31.16 7.71 46.44
CA GLU A 190 -31.89 6.45 46.38
C GLU A 190 -31.16 5.33 47.14
N SER A 191 -29.84 5.20 46.93
CA SER A 191 -29.03 4.22 47.63
C SER A 191 -28.99 4.45 49.13
N LEU A 192 -28.91 5.73 49.57
CA LEU A 192 -28.96 6.06 50.99
C LEU A 192 -30.34 5.79 51.59
N ALA A 193 -31.42 6.07 50.88
CA ALA A 193 -32.79 5.74 51.34
C ALA A 193 -32.98 4.24 51.51
N ALA A 194 -32.47 3.43 50.59
CA ALA A 194 -32.53 1.97 50.69
C ALA A 194 -31.69 1.37 51.85
N LEU A 195 -30.51 1.97 52.15
CA LEU A 195 -29.61 1.49 53.18
C LEU A 195 -30.04 1.91 54.62
N LEU A 196 -30.69 3.05 54.76
CA LEU A 196 -30.96 3.63 56.07
C LEU A 196 -32.40 3.34 56.60
N GLU A 197 -33.18 2.55 55.85
CA GLU A 197 -34.55 2.10 56.22
C GLU A 197 -35.40 3.22 56.88
N GLY A 198 -35.11 4.50 56.61
CA GLY A 198 -35.86 5.65 57.12
C GLY A 198 -35.47 6.18 58.49
N GLU A 199 -34.55 5.52 59.23
CA GLU A 199 -34.25 5.90 60.62
C GLU A 199 -33.22 7.02 60.80
N ARG A 200 -32.35 7.30 59.81
CA ARG A 200 -31.34 8.35 59.88
C ARG A 200 -31.33 9.19 58.59
N ARG A 201 -31.57 10.49 58.71
CA ARG A 201 -31.37 11.45 57.63
C ARG A 201 -29.90 11.86 57.57
N VAL A 202 -29.24 11.67 56.42
CA VAL A 202 -27.94 12.25 56.17
C VAL A 202 -28.08 13.78 56.02
N PRO A 203 -27.25 14.59 56.69
CA PRO A 203 -27.26 16.03 56.50
C PRO A 203 -27.06 16.43 55.05
N GLU A 204 -27.83 17.38 54.54
CA GLU A 204 -27.77 17.81 53.14
C GLU A 204 -26.39 18.34 52.74
N GLU A 205 -25.68 18.97 53.66
CA GLU A 205 -24.30 19.44 53.45
C GLU A 205 -23.33 18.30 53.17
N ARG A 206 -23.44 17.20 53.88
CA ARG A 206 -22.60 16.02 53.69
C ARG A 206 -22.91 15.33 52.35
N LEU A 207 -24.19 15.25 51.99
CA LEU A 207 -24.61 14.74 50.68
C LEU A 207 -24.08 15.62 49.56
N ALA A 208 -24.16 16.96 49.70
CA ALA A 208 -23.62 17.89 48.71
C ALA A 208 -22.11 17.77 48.55
N ALA A 209 -21.36 17.60 49.66
CA ALA A 209 -19.91 17.39 49.59
C ALA A 209 -19.55 16.09 48.86
N GLU A 210 -20.24 14.98 49.13
CA GLU A 210 -19.99 13.71 48.41
C GLU A 210 -20.36 13.80 46.93
N VAL A 211 -21.45 14.46 46.58
CA VAL A 211 -21.86 14.71 45.18
C VAL A 211 -20.81 15.57 44.47
N ALA A 212 -20.28 16.60 45.13
CA ALA A 212 -19.20 17.44 44.55
C ALA A 212 -17.93 16.64 44.29
N LEU A 213 -17.53 15.75 45.22
CA LEU A 213 -16.38 14.88 45.06
C LEU A 213 -16.58 13.88 43.91
N LEU A 214 -17.77 13.26 43.80
CA LEU A 214 -18.12 12.36 42.71
C LEU A 214 -18.14 13.08 41.36
N ALA A 215 -18.72 14.30 41.32
CA ALA A 215 -18.75 15.12 40.13
C ALA A 215 -17.32 15.48 39.64
N ALA A 216 -16.43 15.84 40.58
CA ALA A 216 -15.01 16.12 40.22
C ALA A 216 -14.29 14.89 39.68
N LYS A 217 -14.54 13.70 40.23
CA LYS A 217 -13.95 12.44 39.73
C LYS A 217 -14.49 12.01 38.37
N SER A 218 -15.71 12.37 38.05
CA SER A 218 -16.37 12.01 36.77
C SER A 218 -16.40 13.18 35.78
N ASP A 219 -15.65 14.23 36.03
CA ASP A 219 -15.53 15.34 35.08
C ASP A 219 -14.77 14.88 33.81
N VAL A 220 -15.46 14.96 32.69
CA VAL A 220 -14.96 14.57 31.36
C VAL A 220 -14.78 15.78 30.43
N ARG A 221 -14.90 17.00 30.94
CA ARG A 221 -14.81 18.23 30.12
C ARG A 221 -13.46 18.36 29.45
N GLU A 222 -12.40 18.06 30.16
CA GLU A 222 -11.02 18.11 29.62
C GLU A 222 -10.85 17.11 28.46
N GLU A 223 -11.33 15.88 28.58
CA GLU A 223 -11.27 14.86 27.53
C GLU A 223 -12.08 15.30 26.31
N ILE A 224 -13.25 15.88 26.50
CA ILE A 224 -14.10 16.42 25.42
C ILE A 224 -13.40 17.58 24.71
N ASP A 225 -12.79 18.50 25.44
CA ASP A 225 -12.06 19.63 24.85
C ASP A 225 -10.83 19.16 24.07
N ARG A 226 -10.10 18.17 24.59
CA ARG A 226 -8.97 17.53 23.86
C ARG A 226 -9.44 16.80 22.62
N LEU A 227 -10.53 16.04 22.69
CA LEU A 227 -11.12 15.38 21.52
C LEU A 227 -11.51 16.41 20.45
N ASN A 228 -12.10 17.54 20.82
CA ASN A 228 -12.42 18.62 19.87
C ASN A 228 -11.16 19.23 19.23
N ALA A 229 -10.10 19.44 20.01
CA ALA A 229 -8.82 19.92 19.48
C ALA A 229 -8.21 18.92 18.48
N HIS A 230 -8.26 17.63 18.79
CA HIS A 230 -7.78 16.57 17.89
C HIS A 230 -8.62 16.46 16.61
N ILE A 231 -9.94 16.66 16.68
CA ILE A 231 -10.83 16.73 15.51
C ILE A 231 -10.43 17.90 14.60
N ALA A 232 -10.18 19.08 15.18
CA ALA A 232 -9.74 20.24 14.41
C ALA A 232 -8.38 20.01 13.74
N GLU A 233 -7.43 19.40 14.46
CA GLU A 233 -6.11 19.03 13.90
C GLU A 233 -6.23 17.99 12.79
N ALA A 234 -7.07 16.94 12.96
CA ALA A 234 -7.29 15.93 11.93
C ALA A 234 -7.84 16.54 10.63
N ARG A 235 -8.81 17.45 10.74
CA ARG A 235 -9.35 18.17 9.58
C ARG A 235 -8.30 19.06 8.90
N ALA A 236 -7.46 19.75 9.67
CA ALA A 236 -6.38 20.56 9.13
C ALA A 236 -5.33 19.70 8.40
N LEU A 237 -5.00 18.52 8.93
CA LEU A 237 -4.11 17.56 8.28
C LEU A 237 -4.67 17.09 6.94
N LEU A 238 -5.95 16.71 6.88
CA LEU A 238 -6.57 16.29 5.62
C LEU A 238 -6.61 17.42 4.59
N ALA A 239 -6.79 18.67 5.02
CA ALA A 239 -6.82 19.83 4.14
C ALA A 239 -5.42 20.23 3.61
N SER A 240 -4.33 19.87 4.29
CA SER A 240 -2.98 20.29 3.91
C SER A 240 -2.48 19.63 2.62
N GLY A 241 -2.97 18.43 2.29
CA GLY A 241 -2.56 17.70 1.08
C GLY A 241 -1.13 17.15 1.09
N ASP A 242 -0.39 17.32 2.19
CA ASP A 242 0.96 16.82 2.37
C ASP A 242 0.99 15.34 2.82
N ALA A 243 2.19 14.77 2.97
CA ALA A 243 2.38 13.41 3.51
C ALA A 243 2.00 13.33 5.00
N VAL A 244 0.71 13.22 5.28
CA VAL A 244 0.13 13.35 6.63
C VAL A 244 -0.04 12.03 7.38
N GLY A 245 0.20 10.87 6.73
CA GLY A 245 -0.10 9.56 7.31
C GLY A 245 0.48 9.33 8.70
N ARG A 246 1.78 9.66 8.92
CA ARG A 246 2.41 9.50 10.23
C ARG A 246 1.79 10.39 11.31
N ARG A 247 1.40 11.61 10.94
CA ARG A 247 0.77 12.55 11.88
C ARG A 247 -0.65 12.11 12.24
N LEU A 248 -1.39 11.61 11.25
CA LEU A 248 -2.71 11.02 11.48
C LEU A 248 -2.63 9.77 12.37
N GLU A 249 -1.66 8.90 12.14
CA GLU A 249 -1.44 7.71 12.97
C GLU A 249 -1.17 8.10 14.43
N PHE A 250 -0.30 9.09 14.67
CA PHE A 250 -0.05 9.61 16.01
C PHE A 250 -1.31 10.21 16.63
N LEU A 251 -2.04 11.00 15.86
CA LEU A 251 -3.28 11.65 16.32
C LEU A 251 -4.37 10.62 16.70
N THR A 252 -4.45 9.50 15.97
CA THR A 252 -5.39 8.43 16.34
C THR A 252 -5.07 7.79 17.70
N GLN A 253 -3.78 7.74 18.09
CA GLN A 253 -3.39 7.27 19.43
C GLN A 253 -3.88 8.22 20.52
N GLU A 254 -3.80 9.52 20.29
CA GLU A 254 -4.34 10.52 21.24
C GLU A 254 -5.86 10.41 21.34
N PHE A 255 -6.57 10.24 20.21
CA PHE A 255 -8.02 9.96 20.23
C PHE A 255 -8.37 8.75 21.09
N VAL A 256 -7.65 7.63 20.94
CA VAL A 256 -7.85 6.42 21.76
C VAL A 256 -7.63 6.70 23.22
N ARG A 257 -6.61 7.46 23.56
CA ARG A 257 -6.29 7.83 24.96
C ARG A 257 -7.42 8.63 25.59
N GLU A 258 -7.90 9.69 24.94
CA GLU A 258 -8.96 10.52 25.46
C GLU A 258 -10.29 9.76 25.56
N ALA A 259 -10.62 8.92 24.57
CA ALA A 259 -11.82 8.07 24.63
C ALA A 259 -11.76 7.04 25.76
N ASN A 260 -10.59 6.47 26.07
CA ASN A 260 -10.41 5.55 27.19
C ASN A 260 -10.64 6.28 28.53
N THR A 261 -10.09 7.48 28.69
CA THR A 261 -10.24 8.28 29.89
C THR A 261 -11.71 8.70 30.08
N LEU A 262 -12.38 9.12 29.01
CA LEU A 262 -13.81 9.43 29.02
C LEU A 262 -14.65 8.22 29.48
N CYS A 263 -14.38 7.02 28.95
CA CYS A 263 -15.06 5.80 29.38
C CYS A 263 -14.81 5.50 30.87
N SER A 264 -13.58 5.68 31.37
CA SER A 264 -13.24 5.40 32.77
C SER A 264 -13.86 6.35 33.78
N LYS A 265 -14.08 7.60 33.36
CA LYS A 265 -14.74 8.66 34.16
C LYS A 265 -16.26 8.67 34.00
N SER A 266 -16.82 7.91 33.05
CA SER A 266 -18.25 7.91 32.79
C SER A 266 -19.03 7.28 33.97
N ALA A 267 -20.00 8.03 34.51
CA ALA A 267 -20.81 7.60 35.62
C ALA A 267 -22.26 7.21 35.22
N THR A 268 -22.59 7.32 33.93
CA THR A 268 -23.91 7.00 33.40
C THR A 268 -23.82 5.99 32.28
N VAL A 269 -24.85 5.13 32.14
CA VAL A 269 -24.92 4.13 31.07
C VAL A 269 -24.91 4.80 29.69
N ALA A 270 -25.56 5.95 29.55
CA ALA A 270 -25.62 6.69 28.30
C ALA A 270 -24.22 7.16 27.87
N LEU A 271 -23.48 7.79 28.78
CA LEU A 271 -22.11 8.28 28.46
C LEU A 271 -21.13 7.13 28.25
N THR A 272 -21.27 6.01 29.00
CA THR A 272 -20.44 4.81 28.76
C THR A 272 -20.69 4.26 27.36
N ARG A 273 -21.94 4.19 26.90
CA ARG A 273 -22.28 3.72 25.56
C ARG A 273 -21.67 4.63 24.49
N LEU A 274 -21.82 5.94 24.62
CA LEU A 274 -21.20 6.91 23.71
C LEU A 274 -19.68 6.81 23.68
N GLY A 275 -19.04 6.57 24.83
CA GLY A 275 -17.60 6.29 24.90
C GLY A 275 -17.18 5.03 24.13
N LEU A 276 -17.98 3.96 24.18
CA LEU A 276 -17.73 2.74 23.42
C LEU A 276 -17.94 2.97 21.92
N ASP A 277 -18.98 3.71 21.52
CA ASP A 277 -19.22 4.07 20.12
C ASP A 277 -18.07 4.96 19.57
N LEU A 278 -17.58 5.91 20.37
CA LEU A 278 -16.38 6.69 20.06
C LEU A 278 -15.16 5.80 19.81
N LYS A 279 -14.90 4.85 20.70
CA LYS A 279 -13.77 3.91 20.52
C LYS A 279 -13.88 3.13 19.23
N ALA A 280 -15.09 2.66 18.89
CA ALA A 280 -15.32 1.93 17.63
C ALA A 280 -15.08 2.82 16.39
N ALA A 281 -15.53 4.08 16.43
CA ALA A 281 -15.31 5.04 15.36
C ALA A 281 -13.82 5.41 15.21
N ILE A 282 -13.13 5.61 16.32
CA ILE A 282 -11.69 5.91 16.35
C ILE A 282 -10.86 4.73 15.81
N GLU A 283 -11.24 3.48 16.13
CA GLU A 283 -10.53 2.32 15.59
C GLU A 283 -10.68 2.21 14.08
N ARG A 284 -11.88 2.46 13.53
CA ARG A 284 -12.08 2.54 12.08
C ARG A 284 -11.25 3.67 11.44
N LEU A 285 -11.16 4.83 12.11
CA LEU A 285 -10.31 5.93 11.66
C LEU A 285 -8.83 5.49 11.62
N ARG A 286 -8.35 4.79 12.65
CA ARG A 286 -6.99 4.30 12.76
C ARG A 286 -6.64 3.31 11.64
N GLU A 287 -7.54 2.38 11.35
CA GLU A 287 -7.36 1.40 10.27
C GLU A 287 -7.22 2.09 8.89
N GLN A 288 -8.04 3.11 8.63
CA GLN A 288 -7.94 3.85 7.36
C GLN A 288 -6.72 4.77 7.33
N ALA A 289 -6.36 5.41 8.45
CA ALA A 289 -5.19 6.27 8.55
C ALA A 289 -3.87 5.51 8.26
N ALA A 290 -3.77 4.22 8.62
CA ALA A 290 -2.64 3.37 8.31
C ALA A 290 -2.38 3.20 6.80
N ASN A 291 -3.39 3.46 5.95
CA ASN A 291 -3.30 3.39 4.50
C ASN A 291 -2.90 4.73 3.84
N VAL A 292 -2.80 5.81 4.61
CA VAL A 292 -2.41 7.14 4.12
C VAL A 292 -0.89 7.27 4.08
N GLU A 293 -0.37 7.86 3.00
CA GLU A 293 1.06 8.19 2.85
C GLU A 293 1.29 9.68 2.76
#